data_26fced2d0a51fad72ca735c41af85ed0
#
_entry.id   26fced2d0a51fad72ca735c41af85ed0
#
_cell.length_a   1.000
_cell.length_b   1.000
_cell.length_c   1.000
_cell.angle_alpha   90.00
_cell.angle_beta   90.00
_cell.angle_gamma   90.00
#
_symmetry.space_group_name_H-M   'P 1'
#
loop_
_entity.id
_entity.type
_entity.pdbx_description
1 polymer ?
#
loop_
_entity_poly.entity_id
_entity_poly.type
_entity_poly.pdbx_seq_one_letter_code
_entity_poly.pdbx_strand_id
1 'polypeptide(L)'
;RKQTKKQLSWREVIGLTNRAIGIFYKRNPQMIVSRIFMIVWSSLTPYVGILLSALIIDELAGARNIERLKLLVGITLIAEAAIALVSAFLSKWRQTQNAGMLLKIEKLLSEKMLDMDFASLDDTHTSELLSTIRQNMNSSGWGLYNAFLSYEKVISSILTILGGISLTVSLFLSKVPENANRSFAILNNPLVVIGVIAVMLAVTFLAPVFENKEGSYYAKYAGSQNLGNRLFFFFGWLGYSKAVSYTHLRAHETGAY
;
A
#
# COMPACT_ATOMS: atom_id res chain seq x y z
N ARG A 1 11.97 -5.67 -33.45
CA ARG A 1 12.44 -4.31 -33.10
C ARG A 1 12.29 -4.15 -31.59
N LYS A 2 13.41 -4.14 -30.84
CA LYS A 2 13.41 -3.83 -29.40
C LYS A 2 12.92 -2.40 -29.23
N GLN A 3 11.66 -2.22 -28.86
CA GLN A 3 11.21 -0.93 -28.38
C GLN A 3 11.96 -0.64 -27.07
N THR A 4 12.89 0.29 -27.13
CA THR A 4 13.51 0.88 -25.95
C THR A 4 12.40 1.50 -25.13
N LYS A 5 11.95 0.84 -24.04
CA LYS A 5 10.95 1.39 -23.12
C LYS A 5 11.53 2.71 -22.58
N LYS A 6 10.99 3.83 -23.05
CA LYS A 6 11.34 5.17 -22.55
C LYS A 6 11.06 5.15 -21.04
N GLN A 7 12.09 5.34 -20.24
CA GLN A 7 11.91 5.50 -18.79
C GLN A 7 11.17 6.82 -18.57
N LEU A 8 9.98 6.72 -17.99
CA LEU A 8 9.18 7.87 -17.64
C LEU A 8 9.89 8.69 -16.55
N SER A 9 9.88 10.00 -16.69
CA SER A 9 10.35 10.92 -15.64
C SER A 9 9.44 10.82 -14.40
N TRP A 10 10.00 11.04 -13.21
CA TRP A 10 9.22 11.07 -11.95
C TRP A 10 8.02 12.01 -12.00
N ARG A 11 8.14 13.15 -12.70
CA ARG A 11 7.04 14.10 -12.89
C ARG A 11 5.91 13.51 -13.74
N GLU A 12 6.25 12.78 -14.80
CA GLU A 12 5.28 12.10 -15.66
C GLU A 12 4.56 10.99 -14.90
N VAL A 13 5.28 10.19 -14.11
CA VAL A 13 4.67 9.14 -13.27
C VAL A 13 3.69 9.72 -12.27
N ILE A 14 4.08 10.76 -11.54
CA ILE A 14 3.21 11.44 -10.56
C ILE A 14 1.99 12.04 -11.27
N GLY A 15 2.18 12.68 -12.43
CA GLY A 15 1.09 13.26 -13.21
C GLY A 15 0.07 12.22 -13.67
N LEU A 16 0.54 11.10 -14.21
CA LEU A 16 -0.32 9.99 -14.63
C LEU A 16 -1.06 9.36 -13.44
N THR A 17 -0.38 9.18 -12.33
CA THR A 17 -0.98 8.60 -11.11
C THR A 17 -2.04 9.53 -10.52
N ASN A 18 -1.77 10.84 -10.44
CA ASN A 18 -2.75 11.82 -10.00
C ASN A 18 -3.99 11.87 -10.90
N ARG A 19 -3.78 11.80 -12.22
CA ARG A 19 -4.89 11.72 -13.19
C ARG A 19 -5.74 10.48 -12.95
N ALA A 20 -5.11 9.33 -12.76
CA ALA A 20 -5.79 8.08 -12.48
C ALA A 20 -6.61 8.15 -11.18
N ILE A 21 -6.02 8.66 -10.09
CA ILE A 21 -6.70 8.88 -8.81
C ILE A 21 -7.88 9.84 -9.00
N GLY A 22 -7.73 10.92 -9.76
CA GLY A 22 -8.79 11.88 -10.05
C GLY A 22 -9.99 11.26 -10.78
N ILE A 23 -9.73 10.36 -11.74
CA ILE A 23 -10.79 9.62 -12.45
C ILE A 23 -11.56 8.72 -11.46
N PHE A 24 -10.84 8.01 -10.60
CA PHE A 24 -11.45 7.15 -9.57
C PHE A 24 -12.21 7.94 -8.51
N TYR A 25 -11.68 9.06 -8.06
CA TYR A 25 -12.36 9.92 -7.10
C TYR A 25 -13.71 10.41 -7.62
N LYS A 26 -13.77 10.85 -8.87
CA LYS A 26 -15.02 11.31 -9.49
C LYS A 26 -16.08 10.21 -9.56
N ARG A 27 -15.67 8.96 -9.79
CA ARG A 27 -16.62 7.84 -9.95
C ARG A 27 -16.92 7.09 -8.66
N ASN A 28 -15.99 7.11 -7.70
CA ASN A 28 -16.14 6.39 -6.45
C ASN A 28 -15.43 7.10 -5.28
N PRO A 29 -15.95 8.23 -4.83
CA PRO A 29 -15.32 9.03 -3.77
C PRO A 29 -15.19 8.26 -2.46
N GLN A 30 -16.16 7.40 -2.11
CA GLN A 30 -16.15 6.62 -0.88
C GLN A 30 -14.94 5.68 -0.76
N MET A 31 -14.42 5.17 -1.88
CA MET A 31 -13.23 4.33 -1.86
C MET A 31 -11.99 5.10 -1.40
N ILE A 32 -11.80 6.31 -1.90
CA ILE A 32 -10.64 7.14 -1.53
C ILE A 32 -10.80 7.68 -0.11
N VAL A 33 -12.01 8.12 0.25
CA VAL A 33 -12.30 8.63 1.58
C VAL A 33 -12.09 7.56 2.64
N SER A 34 -12.59 6.33 2.46
CA SER A 34 -12.38 5.23 3.39
C SER A 34 -10.90 4.87 3.60
N ARG A 35 -10.09 4.97 2.54
CA ARG A 35 -8.64 4.75 2.60
C ARG A 35 -7.95 5.85 3.41
N ILE A 36 -8.25 7.11 3.14
CA ILE A 36 -7.67 8.25 3.87
C ILE A 36 -8.00 8.15 5.36
N PHE A 37 -9.27 7.90 5.71
CA PHE A 37 -9.66 7.73 7.11
C PHE A 37 -8.91 6.59 7.79
N MET A 38 -8.78 5.44 7.12
CA MET A 38 -8.04 4.31 7.65
C MET A 38 -6.55 4.61 7.84
N ILE A 39 -5.92 5.32 6.89
CA ILE A 39 -4.50 5.70 6.99
C ILE A 39 -4.28 6.63 8.18
N VAL A 40 -5.06 7.70 8.27
CA VAL A 40 -4.95 8.67 9.38
C VAL A 40 -5.15 7.97 10.71
N TRP A 41 -6.22 7.17 10.83
CA TRP A 41 -6.52 6.42 12.04
C TRP A 41 -5.39 5.47 12.43
N SER A 42 -4.95 4.60 11.51
CA SER A 42 -3.89 3.62 11.77
C SER A 42 -2.52 4.25 12.06
N SER A 43 -2.27 5.45 11.55
CA SER A 43 -1.04 6.17 11.83
C SER A 43 -1.05 6.89 13.19
N LEU A 44 -2.22 7.24 13.72
CA LEU A 44 -2.34 7.96 15.01
C LEU A 44 -2.52 7.02 16.20
N THR A 45 -3.21 5.89 16.03
CA THR A 45 -3.52 4.97 17.13
C THR A 45 -2.30 4.46 17.92
N PRO A 46 -1.15 4.13 17.32
CA PRO A 46 0.01 3.68 18.09
C PRO A 46 0.52 4.70 19.11
N TYR A 47 0.37 6.00 18.80
CA TYR A 47 0.82 7.07 19.69
C TYR A 47 -0.05 7.21 20.94
N VAL A 48 -1.34 6.88 20.84
CA VAL A 48 -2.25 6.83 22.02
C VAL A 48 -1.79 5.74 22.98
N GLY A 49 -1.49 4.55 22.47
CA GLY A 49 -0.97 3.44 23.29
C GLY A 49 0.36 3.78 23.97
N ILE A 50 1.28 4.41 23.23
CA ILE A 50 2.58 4.84 23.77
C ILE A 50 2.36 5.88 24.89
N LEU A 51 1.51 6.88 24.68
CA LEU A 51 1.21 7.90 25.67
C LEU A 51 0.61 7.30 26.94
N LEU A 52 -0.40 6.45 26.82
CA LEU A 52 -1.06 5.81 27.96
C LEU A 52 -0.09 4.88 28.72
N SER A 53 0.74 4.14 28.01
CA SER A 53 1.79 3.30 28.61
C SER A 53 2.81 4.14 29.36
N ALA A 54 3.23 5.29 28.81
CA ALA A 54 4.16 6.20 29.47
C ALA A 54 3.57 6.75 30.78
N LEU A 55 2.29 7.12 30.81
CA LEU A 55 1.61 7.60 32.02
C LEU A 55 1.55 6.50 33.11
N ILE A 56 1.33 5.24 32.74
CA ILE A 56 1.35 4.13 33.68
C ILE A 56 2.75 3.91 34.25
N ILE A 57 3.78 3.94 33.39
CA ILE A 57 5.18 3.78 33.79
C ILE A 57 5.60 4.93 34.73
N ASP A 58 5.21 6.16 34.41
CA ASP A 58 5.53 7.33 35.23
C ASP A 58 4.92 7.21 36.64
N GLU A 59 3.67 6.78 36.75
CA GLU A 59 3.03 6.54 38.04
C GLU A 59 3.70 5.41 38.84
N LEU A 60 4.12 4.33 38.16
CA LEU A 60 4.82 3.20 38.80
C LEU A 60 6.23 3.58 39.29
N ALA A 61 6.93 4.44 38.53
CA ALA A 61 8.27 4.90 38.88
C ALA A 61 8.23 6.02 39.96
N GLY A 62 7.16 6.83 39.97
CA GLY A 62 7.00 7.99 40.84
C GLY A 62 6.18 7.72 42.09
N ALA A 63 4.99 8.30 42.16
CA ALA A 63 4.15 8.36 43.37
C ALA A 63 3.59 7.01 43.82
N ARG A 64 3.52 6.03 42.93
CA ARG A 64 3.01 4.65 43.19
C ARG A 64 1.61 4.62 43.83
N ASN A 65 0.78 5.57 43.42
CA ASN A 65 -0.59 5.65 43.94
C ASN A 65 -1.45 4.56 43.27
N ILE A 66 -1.89 3.58 44.07
CA ILE A 66 -2.65 2.43 43.59
C ILE A 66 -3.98 2.83 42.95
N GLU A 67 -4.67 3.84 43.51
CA GLU A 67 -5.96 4.30 42.98
C GLU A 67 -5.79 4.96 41.61
N ARG A 68 -4.77 5.80 41.48
CA ARG A 68 -4.45 6.45 40.21
C ARG A 68 -3.97 5.43 39.16
N LEU A 69 -3.20 4.43 39.58
CA LEU A 69 -2.77 3.34 38.71
C LEU A 69 -3.94 2.51 38.18
N LYS A 70 -4.89 2.14 39.04
CA LYS A 70 -6.13 1.44 38.63
C LYS A 70 -6.91 2.26 37.61
N LEU A 71 -7.04 3.56 37.85
CA LEU A 71 -7.73 4.48 36.94
C LEU A 71 -7.02 4.56 35.60
N LEU A 72 -5.70 4.72 35.55
CA LEU A 72 -4.94 4.76 34.30
C LEU A 72 -5.04 3.46 33.51
N VAL A 73 -4.95 2.31 34.19
CA VAL A 73 -5.15 1.00 33.54
C VAL A 73 -6.56 0.87 33.00
N GLY A 74 -7.57 1.29 33.77
CA GLY A 74 -8.97 1.29 33.31
C GLY A 74 -9.19 2.16 32.07
N ILE A 75 -8.64 3.38 32.06
CA ILE A 75 -8.69 4.28 30.90
C ILE A 75 -8.00 3.64 29.70
N THR A 76 -6.82 3.02 29.90
CA THR A 76 -6.08 2.36 28.82
C THR A 76 -6.89 1.23 28.21
N LEU A 77 -7.48 0.37 29.01
CA LEU A 77 -8.32 -0.72 28.50
C LEU A 77 -9.52 -0.24 27.72
N ILE A 78 -10.20 0.81 28.22
CA ILE A 78 -11.36 1.40 27.52
C ILE A 78 -10.91 2.06 26.22
N ALA A 79 -9.78 2.78 26.22
CA ALA A 79 -9.25 3.44 25.04
C ALA A 79 -8.85 2.42 23.97
N GLU A 80 -8.14 1.35 24.35
CA GLU A 80 -7.74 0.28 23.42
C GLU A 80 -8.96 -0.46 22.86
N ALA A 81 -9.97 -0.73 23.68
CA ALA A 81 -11.23 -1.32 23.21
C ALA A 81 -11.94 -0.41 22.20
N ALA A 82 -12.02 0.89 22.48
CA ALA A 82 -12.60 1.87 21.56
C ALA A 82 -11.79 1.95 20.24
N ILE A 83 -10.47 1.99 20.32
CA ILE A 83 -9.57 1.96 19.18
C ILE A 83 -9.81 0.71 18.34
N ALA A 84 -9.92 -0.46 18.97
CA ALA A 84 -10.16 -1.72 18.28
C ALA A 84 -11.50 -1.73 17.54
N LEU A 85 -12.57 -1.23 18.17
CA LEU A 85 -13.90 -1.14 17.55
C LEU A 85 -13.90 -0.19 16.35
N VAL A 86 -13.34 1.01 16.49
CA VAL A 86 -13.23 1.96 15.37
C VAL A 86 -12.36 1.41 14.24
N SER A 87 -11.24 0.76 14.58
CA SER A 87 -10.36 0.11 13.60
C SER A 87 -11.08 -1.01 12.84
N ALA A 88 -11.88 -1.83 13.53
CA ALA A 88 -12.67 -2.88 12.90
C ALA A 88 -13.73 -2.29 11.93
N PHE A 89 -14.41 -1.24 12.34
CA PHE A 89 -15.39 -0.54 11.50
C PHE A 89 -14.75 0.07 10.26
N LEU A 90 -13.66 0.84 10.42
CA LEU A 90 -12.95 1.47 9.31
C LEU A 90 -12.33 0.43 8.36
N SER A 91 -11.77 -0.65 8.91
CA SER A 91 -11.23 -1.76 8.12
C SER A 91 -12.33 -2.44 7.30
N LYS A 92 -13.49 -2.71 7.89
CA LYS A 92 -14.64 -3.29 7.19
C LYS A 92 -15.14 -2.37 6.08
N TRP A 93 -15.26 -1.08 6.37
CA TRP A 93 -15.65 -0.09 5.36
C TRP A 93 -14.67 -0.07 4.18
N ARG A 94 -13.35 0.03 4.47
CA ARG A 94 -12.30 -0.01 3.44
C ARG A 94 -12.34 -1.31 2.63
N GLN A 95 -12.49 -2.48 3.27
CA GLN A 95 -12.57 -3.77 2.59
C GLN A 95 -13.77 -3.84 1.65
N THR A 96 -14.93 -3.38 2.09
CA THR A 96 -16.15 -3.34 1.26
C THR A 96 -15.96 -2.47 0.02
N GLN A 97 -15.31 -1.30 0.17
CA GLN A 97 -15.01 -0.44 -0.97
C GLN A 97 -13.96 -1.03 -1.92
N ASN A 98 -13.00 -1.79 -1.38
CA ASN A 98 -11.96 -2.45 -2.17
C ASN A 98 -12.46 -3.69 -2.93
N ALA A 99 -13.38 -4.44 -2.37
CA ALA A 99 -13.90 -5.67 -2.98
C ALA A 99 -14.46 -5.44 -4.39
N GLY A 100 -15.04 -4.28 -4.65
CA GLY A 100 -15.54 -3.90 -5.98
C GLY A 100 -14.51 -3.22 -6.89
N MET A 101 -13.24 -3.06 -6.49
CA MET A 101 -12.27 -2.25 -7.24
C MET A 101 -11.95 -2.83 -8.61
N LEU A 102 -11.71 -4.14 -8.69
CA LEU A 102 -11.45 -4.84 -9.96
C LEU A 102 -12.62 -4.67 -10.94
N LEU A 103 -13.84 -4.86 -10.48
CA LEU A 103 -15.05 -4.69 -11.30
C LEU A 103 -15.20 -3.24 -11.78
N LYS A 104 -14.85 -2.27 -10.95
CA LYS A 104 -14.90 -0.84 -11.31
C LYS A 104 -13.84 -0.47 -12.35
N ILE A 105 -12.65 -1.09 -12.29
CA ILE A 105 -11.61 -0.92 -13.30
C ILE A 105 -12.04 -1.56 -14.63
N GLU A 106 -12.54 -2.79 -14.58
CA GLU A 106 -13.07 -3.47 -15.79
C GLU A 106 -14.24 -2.70 -16.41
N LYS A 107 -15.13 -2.13 -15.59
CA LYS A 107 -16.20 -1.26 -16.08
C LYS A 107 -15.64 -0.03 -16.80
N LEU A 108 -14.62 0.63 -16.24
CA LEU A 108 -13.94 1.78 -16.87
C LEU A 108 -13.32 1.42 -18.22
N LEU A 109 -12.67 0.26 -18.30
CA LEU A 109 -12.07 -0.23 -19.54
C LEU A 109 -13.16 -0.56 -20.56
N SER A 110 -14.22 -1.24 -20.15
CA SER A 110 -15.35 -1.58 -21.03
C SER A 110 -16.07 -0.34 -21.56
N GLU A 111 -16.34 0.66 -20.71
CA GLU A 111 -16.92 1.93 -21.13
C GLU A 111 -16.03 2.62 -22.16
N LYS A 112 -14.69 2.66 -21.91
CA LYS A 112 -13.76 3.26 -22.88
C LYS A 112 -13.74 2.50 -24.20
N MET A 113 -13.84 1.18 -24.19
CA MET A 113 -13.91 0.36 -25.40
C MET A 113 -15.19 0.63 -26.19
N LEU A 114 -16.32 0.82 -25.50
CA LEU A 114 -17.60 1.14 -26.13
C LEU A 114 -17.63 2.55 -26.75
N ASP A 115 -16.85 3.48 -26.19
CA ASP A 115 -16.71 4.84 -26.72
C ASP A 115 -15.72 4.97 -27.90
N MET A 116 -14.98 3.90 -28.21
CA MET A 116 -14.02 3.89 -29.32
C MET A 116 -14.70 3.48 -30.62
N ASP A 117 -14.22 4.02 -31.74
CA ASP A 117 -14.60 3.58 -33.07
C ASP A 117 -14.06 2.17 -33.36
N PHE A 118 -14.72 1.43 -34.25
CA PHE A 118 -14.39 0.06 -34.56
C PHE A 118 -12.93 -0.09 -35.07
N ALA A 119 -12.46 0.83 -35.90
CA ALA A 119 -11.11 0.79 -36.43
C ALA A 119 -10.03 0.90 -35.32
N SER A 120 -10.25 1.78 -34.33
CA SER A 120 -9.38 1.91 -33.15
C SER A 120 -9.46 0.72 -32.21
N LEU A 121 -10.60 0.07 -32.12
CA LEU A 121 -10.81 -1.12 -31.30
C LEU A 121 -10.12 -2.35 -31.89
N ASP A 122 -10.15 -2.50 -33.22
CA ASP A 122 -9.55 -3.62 -33.95
C ASP A 122 -8.03 -3.44 -34.15
N ASP A 123 -7.47 -2.30 -33.77
CA ASP A 123 -6.04 -2.03 -33.87
C ASP A 123 -5.22 -2.92 -32.92
N THR A 124 -4.17 -3.53 -33.47
CA THR A 124 -3.26 -4.42 -32.73
C THR A 124 -2.66 -3.72 -31.52
N HIS A 125 -2.31 -2.42 -31.62
CA HIS A 125 -1.75 -1.67 -30.52
C HIS A 125 -2.75 -1.51 -29.35
N THR A 126 -4.01 -1.25 -29.63
CA THR A 126 -5.09 -1.18 -28.63
C THR A 126 -5.27 -2.52 -27.93
N SER A 127 -5.26 -3.59 -28.67
CA SER A 127 -5.35 -4.97 -28.16
C SER A 127 -4.16 -5.33 -27.25
N GLU A 128 -2.94 -4.92 -27.62
CA GLU A 128 -1.73 -5.10 -26.80
C GLU A 128 -1.77 -4.28 -25.52
N LEU A 129 -2.22 -3.03 -25.57
CA LEU A 129 -2.40 -2.19 -24.39
C LEU A 129 -3.41 -2.79 -23.42
N LEU A 130 -4.55 -3.22 -23.90
CA LEU A 130 -5.60 -3.83 -23.09
C LEU A 130 -5.11 -5.12 -22.42
N SER A 131 -4.44 -5.98 -23.19
CA SER A 131 -3.81 -7.19 -22.67
C SER A 131 -2.77 -6.87 -21.58
N THR A 132 -1.93 -5.86 -21.79
CA THR A 132 -0.92 -5.42 -20.83
C THR A 132 -1.55 -4.88 -19.56
N ILE A 133 -2.62 -4.08 -19.66
CA ILE A 133 -3.35 -3.56 -18.50
C ILE A 133 -3.93 -4.71 -17.68
N ARG A 134 -4.63 -5.65 -18.31
CA ARG A 134 -5.23 -6.80 -17.63
C ARG A 134 -4.17 -7.68 -16.97
N GLN A 135 -3.06 -7.92 -17.65
CA GLN A 135 -1.97 -8.72 -17.10
C GLN A 135 -1.31 -8.05 -15.89
N ASN A 136 -1.04 -6.74 -15.97
CA ASN A 136 -0.49 -6.00 -14.85
C ASN A 136 -1.42 -6.02 -13.64
N MET A 137 -2.74 -5.98 -13.85
CA MET A 137 -3.73 -6.07 -12.78
C MET A 137 -3.80 -7.46 -12.13
N ASN A 138 -3.76 -8.52 -12.94
CA ASN A 138 -4.04 -9.88 -12.47
C ASN A 138 -2.80 -10.63 -12.00
N SER A 139 -1.65 -10.46 -12.67
CA SER A 139 -0.47 -11.32 -12.44
C SER A 139 0.62 -10.64 -11.64
N SER A 140 0.80 -9.33 -11.77
CA SER A 140 1.94 -8.63 -11.16
C SER A 140 1.56 -7.70 -10.01
N GLY A 141 0.26 -7.50 -9.74
CA GLY A 141 -0.19 -6.48 -8.78
C GLY A 141 0.25 -5.05 -9.14
N TRP A 142 0.78 -4.85 -10.35
CA TRP A 142 1.18 -3.55 -10.88
C TRP A 142 -0.03 -2.85 -11.49
N GLY A 143 0.09 -1.57 -11.73
CA GLY A 143 -0.99 -0.78 -12.32
C GLY A 143 -1.67 0.09 -11.29
N LEU A 144 -2.93 0.41 -11.55
CA LEU A 144 -3.67 1.41 -10.80
C LEU A 144 -3.83 1.07 -9.30
N TYR A 145 -4.03 -0.22 -8.99
CA TYR A 145 -4.12 -0.67 -7.61
C TYR A 145 -2.82 -0.39 -6.83
N ASN A 146 -1.68 -0.71 -7.42
CA ASN A 146 -0.39 -0.47 -6.78
C ASN A 146 -0.06 1.03 -6.65
N ALA A 147 -0.52 1.85 -7.59
CA ALA A 147 -0.44 3.30 -7.47
C ALA A 147 -1.18 3.79 -6.21
N PHE A 148 -2.39 3.31 -5.94
CA PHE A 148 -3.11 3.63 -4.70
C PHE A 148 -2.35 3.18 -3.46
N LEU A 149 -1.83 1.94 -3.44
CA LEU A 149 -1.04 1.43 -2.32
C LEU A 149 0.22 2.26 -2.06
N SER A 150 0.88 2.72 -3.11
CA SER A 150 2.07 3.57 -2.99
C SER A 150 1.75 4.91 -2.34
N TYR A 151 0.64 5.55 -2.71
CA TYR A 151 0.18 6.79 -2.07
C TYR A 151 -0.21 6.56 -0.60
N GLU A 152 -0.90 5.45 -0.29
CA GLU A 152 -1.19 5.07 1.10
C GLU A 152 0.10 4.96 1.93
N LYS A 153 1.11 4.27 1.41
CA LYS A 153 2.42 4.12 2.07
C LYS A 153 3.10 5.47 2.30
N VAL A 154 3.12 6.35 1.29
CA VAL A 154 3.73 7.68 1.40
C VAL A 154 3.03 8.52 2.47
N ILE A 155 1.70 8.61 2.43
CA ILE A 155 0.92 9.37 3.41
C ILE A 155 1.12 8.81 4.83
N SER A 156 1.02 7.49 4.98
CA SER A 156 1.25 6.82 6.27
C SER A 156 2.66 7.10 6.79
N SER A 157 3.68 7.00 5.94
CA SER A 157 5.07 7.28 6.33
C SER A 157 5.26 8.72 6.81
N ILE A 158 4.67 9.70 6.12
CA ILE A 158 4.74 11.11 6.53
C ILE A 158 4.09 11.29 7.92
N LEU A 159 2.89 10.74 8.12
CA LEU A 159 2.18 10.83 9.41
C LEU A 159 2.96 10.14 10.53
N THR A 160 3.54 8.98 10.25
CA THR A 160 4.34 8.21 11.22
C THR A 160 5.63 8.97 11.59
N ILE A 161 6.30 9.58 10.61
CA ILE A 161 7.48 10.40 10.87
C ILE A 161 7.13 11.61 11.74
N LEU A 162 6.06 12.33 11.40
CA LEU A 162 5.61 13.50 12.19
C LEU A 162 5.25 13.11 13.62
N GLY A 163 4.51 12.01 13.79
CA GLY A 163 4.17 11.50 15.12
C GLY A 163 5.40 11.03 15.91
N GLY A 164 6.32 10.30 15.26
CA GLY A 164 7.59 9.87 15.86
C GLY A 164 8.43 11.05 16.32
N ILE A 165 8.60 12.06 15.49
CA ILE A 165 9.31 13.29 15.88
C ILE A 165 8.64 13.95 17.08
N SER A 166 7.31 14.08 17.07
CA SER A 166 6.56 14.70 18.16
C SER A 166 6.79 14.01 19.51
N LEU A 167 6.87 12.68 19.53
CA LEU A 167 7.13 11.92 20.76
C LEU A 167 8.60 11.94 21.17
N THR A 168 9.52 11.89 20.20
CA THR A 168 10.95 11.74 20.51
C THR A 168 11.65 13.05 20.82
N VAL A 169 11.16 14.19 20.32
CA VAL A 169 11.76 15.50 20.61
C VAL A 169 11.86 15.76 22.11
N SER A 170 10.82 15.50 22.87
CA SER A 170 10.83 15.68 24.33
C SER A 170 11.87 14.79 25.01
N LEU A 171 12.04 13.56 24.53
CA LEU A 171 13.02 12.61 25.06
C LEU A 171 14.47 13.10 24.84
N PHE A 172 14.76 13.60 23.63
CA PHE A 172 16.11 14.10 23.31
C PHE A 172 16.44 15.46 23.94
N LEU A 173 15.40 16.24 24.30
CA LEU A 173 15.58 17.48 25.04
C LEU A 173 15.68 17.27 26.55
N SER A 174 15.25 16.15 27.08
CA SER A 174 15.32 15.82 28.52
C SER A 174 16.74 15.46 28.91
N LYS A 175 17.23 16.06 30.02
CA LYS A 175 18.51 15.70 30.58
C LYS A 175 18.35 14.59 31.61
N VAL A 176 19.24 13.63 31.60
CA VAL A 176 19.29 12.59 32.64
C VAL A 176 19.68 13.24 33.95
N PRO A 177 18.93 13.05 35.06
CA PRO A 177 19.26 13.62 36.37
C PRO A 177 20.64 13.17 36.85
N GLU A 178 21.33 14.03 37.59
CA GLU A 178 22.68 13.74 38.12
C GLU A 178 22.70 12.54 39.09
N ASN A 179 21.58 12.24 39.73
CA ASN A 179 21.40 11.09 40.61
C ASN A 179 21.14 9.75 39.88
N ALA A 180 21.07 9.76 38.54
CA ALA A 180 20.88 8.54 37.78
C ALA A 180 22.17 7.71 37.72
N ASN A 181 21.98 6.38 37.49
CA ASN A 181 23.10 5.47 37.38
C ASN A 181 24.11 5.96 36.31
N ARG A 182 25.40 5.85 36.62
CA ARG A 182 26.51 6.38 35.78
C ARG A 182 26.44 5.92 34.32
N SER A 183 25.87 4.76 34.10
CA SER A 183 25.64 4.24 32.74
C SER A 183 24.66 5.08 31.91
N PHE A 184 23.68 5.74 32.54
CA PHE A 184 22.73 6.62 31.85
C PHE A 184 23.26 8.03 31.62
N ALA A 185 24.29 8.45 32.39
CA ALA A 185 24.93 9.75 32.19
C ALA A 185 25.57 9.90 30.79
N ILE A 186 25.92 8.80 30.15
CA ILE A 186 26.39 8.74 28.76
C ILE A 186 25.38 9.35 27.77
N LEU A 187 24.09 9.24 28.05
CA LEU A 187 23.01 9.79 27.21
C LEU A 187 22.98 11.34 27.23
N ASN A 188 23.62 11.99 28.22
CA ASN A 188 23.79 13.45 28.24
C ASN A 188 24.87 13.92 27.25
N ASN A 189 25.68 13.01 26.71
CA ASN A 189 26.71 13.36 25.73
C ASN A 189 26.09 13.55 24.34
N PRO A 190 26.15 14.72 23.73
CA PRO A 190 25.56 15.00 22.43
C PRO A 190 26.09 14.09 21.31
N LEU A 191 27.34 13.61 21.41
CA LEU A 191 27.91 12.68 20.43
C LEU A 191 27.20 11.31 20.46
N VAL A 192 26.80 10.85 21.65
CA VAL A 192 26.07 9.59 21.81
C VAL A 192 24.66 9.73 21.22
N VAL A 193 23.96 10.82 21.47
CA VAL A 193 22.65 11.14 20.92
C VAL A 193 22.72 11.18 19.39
N ILE A 194 23.69 11.89 18.82
CA ILE A 194 23.92 11.95 17.37
C ILE A 194 24.21 10.56 16.81
N GLY A 195 25.02 9.76 17.51
CA GLY A 195 25.33 8.39 17.12
C GLY A 195 24.08 7.50 17.07
N VAL A 196 23.22 7.56 18.07
CA VAL A 196 21.93 6.84 18.11
C VAL A 196 21.03 7.27 16.96
N ILE A 197 20.89 8.57 16.72
CA ILE A 197 20.09 9.11 15.62
C ILE A 197 20.66 8.63 14.27
N ALA A 198 21.99 8.65 14.10
CA ALA A 198 22.64 8.20 12.87
C ALA A 198 22.39 6.70 12.60
N VAL A 199 22.46 5.85 13.63
CA VAL A 199 22.14 4.43 13.53
C VAL A 199 20.67 4.21 13.16
N MET A 200 19.74 4.92 13.80
CA MET A 200 18.32 4.86 13.49
C MET A 200 18.05 5.27 12.04
N LEU A 201 18.66 6.36 11.57
CA LEU A 201 18.53 6.80 10.18
C LEU A 201 19.14 5.78 9.22
N ALA A 202 20.30 5.19 9.51
CA ALA A 202 20.92 4.18 8.68
C ALA A 202 20.03 2.95 8.51
N VAL A 203 19.48 2.42 9.61
CA VAL A 203 18.55 1.27 9.56
C VAL A 203 17.30 1.62 8.76
N THR A 204 16.72 2.80 9.00
CA THR A 204 15.52 3.27 8.27
C THR A 204 15.79 3.45 6.77
N PHE A 205 17.00 3.79 6.37
CA PHE A 205 17.38 3.97 4.97
C PHE A 205 17.71 2.63 4.27
N LEU A 206 18.28 1.69 4.99
CA LEU A 206 18.71 0.40 4.43
C LEU A 206 17.51 -0.48 4.03
N ALA A 207 16.46 -0.53 4.85
CA ALA A 207 15.29 -1.37 4.57
C ALA A 207 14.61 -1.03 3.22
N PRO A 208 14.26 0.24 2.89
CA PRO A 208 13.69 0.59 1.59
C PRO A 208 14.63 0.34 0.40
N VAL A 209 15.95 0.41 0.59
CA VAL A 209 16.92 0.10 -0.48
C VAL A 209 16.83 -1.37 -0.88
N PHE A 210 16.70 -2.27 0.09
CA PHE A 210 16.53 -3.70 -0.19
C PHE A 210 15.15 -4.01 -0.79
N GLU A 211 14.07 -3.41 -0.28
CA GLU A 211 12.72 -3.55 -0.85
C GLU A 211 12.66 -3.05 -2.31
N ASN A 212 13.30 -1.92 -2.63
CA ASN A 212 13.36 -1.41 -3.99
C ASN A 212 14.14 -2.34 -4.92
N LYS A 213 15.20 -2.97 -4.43
CA LYS A 213 15.97 -3.95 -5.20
C LYS A 213 15.11 -5.18 -5.52
N GLU A 214 14.41 -5.71 -4.53
CA GLU A 214 13.46 -6.80 -4.72
C GLU A 214 12.37 -6.45 -5.73
N GLY A 215 11.73 -5.29 -5.58
CA GLY A 215 10.72 -4.79 -6.52
C GLY A 215 11.26 -4.64 -7.96
N SER A 216 12.52 -4.23 -8.13
CA SER A 216 13.12 -4.12 -9.45
C SER A 216 13.39 -5.48 -10.12
N TYR A 217 13.76 -6.50 -9.34
CA TYR A 217 13.88 -7.87 -9.83
C TYR A 217 12.51 -8.44 -10.23
N TYR A 218 11.49 -8.24 -9.40
CA TYR A 218 10.12 -8.63 -9.72
C TYR A 218 9.61 -7.99 -11.01
N ALA A 219 9.86 -6.69 -11.20
CA ALA A 219 9.48 -5.97 -12.42
C ALA A 219 10.18 -6.51 -13.67
N LYS A 220 11.46 -6.89 -13.56
CA LYS A 220 12.21 -7.56 -14.65
C LYS A 220 11.62 -8.92 -15.00
N TYR A 221 11.31 -9.72 -13.98
CA TYR A 221 10.73 -11.06 -14.15
C TYR A 221 9.33 -11.00 -14.76
N ALA A 222 8.47 -10.11 -14.27
CA ALA A 222 7.13 -9.88 -14.81
C ALA A 222 7.17 -9.50 -16.29
N GLY A 223 8.15 -8.67 -16.69
CA GLY A 223 8.36 -8.29 -18.08
C GLY A 223 8.77 -9.46 -19.01
N SER A 224 9.50 -10.45 -18.50
CA SER A 224 9.92 -11.63 -19.28
C SER A 224 8.85 -12.71 -19.36
N GLN A 225 7.98 -12.83 -18.37
CA GLN A 225 6.88 -13.80 -18.33
C GLN A 225 5.63 -13.37 -19.11
N ASN A 226 5.58 -12.12 -19.58
CA ASN A 226 4.42 -11.56 -20.27
C ASN A 226 3.96 -12.39 -21.46
N LEU A 227 4.90 -12.87 -22.28
CA LEU A 227 4.55 -13.69 -23.44
C LEU A 227 4.01 -15.06 -23.03
N GLY A 228 4.69 -15.72 -22.08
CA GLY A 228 4.29 -17.03 -21.58
C GLY A 228 2.90 -17.02 -20.94
N ASN A 229 2.62 -16.01 -20.11
CA ASN A 229 1.30 -15.84 -19.50
C ASN A 229 0.21 -15.52 -20.53
N ARG A 230 0.51 -14.71 -21.55
CA ARG A 230 -0.44 -14.44 -22.64
C ARG A 230 -0.79 -15.71 -23.42
N LEU A 231 0.22 -16.52 -23.75
CA LEU A 231 0.02 -17.80 -24.43
C LEU A 231 -0.77 -18.78 -23.54
N PHE A 232 -0.42 -18.87 -22.27
CA PHE A 232 -1.11 -19.72 -21.31
C PHE A 232 -2.61 -19.33 -21.17
N PHE A 233 -2.89 -18.03 -21.00
CA PHE A 233 -4.28 -17.57 -20.95
C PHE A 233 -5.02 -17.75 -22.27
N PHE A 234 -4.38 -17.51 -23.38
CA PHE A 234 -4.98 -17.69 -24.70
C PHE A 234 -5.33 -19.15 -24.94
N PHE A 235 -4.39 -20.07 -24.78
CA PHE A 235 -4.64 -21.50 -24.99
C PHE A 235 -5.55 -22.12 -23.92
N GLY A 236 -5.42 -21.68 -22.65
CA GLY A 236 -6.31 -22.11 -21.58
C GLY A 236 -7.75 -21.67 -21.83
N TRP A 237 -7.97 -20.43 -22.29
CA TRP A 237 -9.30 -19.94 -22.62
C TRP A 237 -9.86 -20.63 -23.88
N LEU A 238 -9.03 -20.89 -24.90
CA LEU A 238 -9.45 -21.66 -26.08
C LEU A 238 -9.95 -23.06 -25.68
N GLY A 239 -9.26 -23.74 -24.77
CA GLY A 239 -9.66 -25.07 -24.31
C GLY A 239 -10.99 -25.10 -23.55
N TYR A 240 -11.36 -23.97 -22.90
CA TYR A 240 -12.63 -23.81 -22.19
C TYR A 240 -13.76 -23.23 -23.04
N SER A 241 -13.44 -22.67 -24.19
CA SER A 241 -14.43 -22.01 -25.06
C SER A 241 -15.26 -23.05 -25.81
N LYS A 242 -16.55 -23.07 -25.50
CA LYS A 242 -17.52 -23.93 -26.22
C LYS A 242 -17.53 -23.69 -27.74
N ALA A 243 -17.25 -22.48 -28.19
CA ALA A 243 -17.17 -22.10 -29.60
C ALA A 243 -16.02 -22.82 -30.34
N VAL A 244 -14.86 -22.95 -29.70
CA VAL A 244 -13.69 -23.65 -30.27
C VAL A 244 -13.89 -25.15 -30.27
N SER A 245 -14.52 -25.71 -29.22
CA SER A 245 -14.91 -27.12 -29.18
C SER A 245 -15.85 -27.47 -30.35
N TYR A 246 -16.78 -26.57 -30.69
CA TYR A 246 -17.71 -26.76 -31.80
C TYR A 246 -17.03 -26.69 -33.16
N THR A 247 -16.09 -25.79 -33.38
CA THR A 247 -15.38 -25.68 -34.66
C THR A 247 -14.38 -26.80 -34.88
N HIS A 248 -13.69 -27.27 -33.84
CA HIS A 248 -12.74 -28.38 -33.93
C HIS A 248 -13.42 -29.73 -34.07
N LEU A 249 -14.49 -29.99 -33.31
CA LEU A 249 -15.24 -31.24 -33.41
C LEU A 249 -15.94 -31.37 -34.77
N ARG A 250 -16.56 -30.29 -35.29
CA ARG A 250 -17.17 -30.31 -36.63
C ARG A 250 -16.16 -30.39 -37.78
N ALA A 251 -14.95 -29.85 -37.64
CA ALA A 251 -13.91 -29.99 -38.66
C ALA A 251 -13.50 -31.45 -38.87
N HIS A 252 -13.58 -32.28 -37.85
CA HIS A 252 -13.37 -33.72 -37.96
C HIS A 252 -14.59 -34.50 -38.52
N GLU A 253 -15.81 -34.00 -38.29
CA GLU A 253 -17.03 -34.63 -38.81
C GLU A 253 -17.23 -34.38 -40.32
N THR A 254 -16.78 -33.24 -40.88
CA THR A 254 -16.88 -32.94 -42.30
C THR A 254 -15.85 -33.66 -43.16
N GLY A 255 -14.86 -34.34 -42.59
CA GLY A 255 -13.90 -35.19 -43.31
C GLY A 255 -14.35 -36.65 -43.48
N ALA A 256 -15.54 -37.02 -42.98
CA ALA A 256 -16.04 -38.40 -43.01
C ALA A 256 -17.19 -38.63 -44.00
N TYR A 257 -17.51 -37.68 -44.91
CA TYR A 257 -18.47 -37.83 -46.00
C TYR A 257 -17.80 -37.61 -47.34
#